data_1b2033d6ef3d274b4217c0f5ef29e283
#
_entry.id   1b2033d6ef3d274b4217c0f5ef29e283
#
_cell.length_a   1.000
_cell.length_b   1.000
_cell.length_c   1.000
_cell.angle_alpha   90.00
_cell.angle_beta   90.00
_cell.angle_gamma   90.00
#
_symmetry.space_group_name_H-M   'P 1'
#
loop_
_entity.id
_entity.type
_entity.pdbx_description
1 polymer ?
#
loop_
_entity_poly.entity_id
_entity_poly.type
_entity_poly.pdbx_seq_one_letter_code
_entity_poly.pdbx_strand_id
1 'polypeptide(L)'
;MVAFRFKPTALRSFSQSPHRCYSSSPAAPHTSPFAPRHLLSIADLSPAELTTLVRNAHRHKSVIKPTGEVPHSLRASLAGRTVAMTFSKLSTRTRVSTEGAVAALGGSPMFLGKNDIQLGV
;
A
#
# COMPACT_ATOMS: atom_id res chain seq x y z
N MET A 1 49.24 6.35 29.29
CA MET A 1 48.45 7.57 29.07
C MET A 1 48.29 7.73 27.58
N VAL A 2 47.17 7.24 27.02
CA VAL A 2 46.91 7.21 25.58
C VAL A 2 45.91 8.33 25.27
N ALA A 3 46.36 9.34 24.52
CA ALA A 3 45.54 10.47 24.13
C ALA A 3 44.73 10.16 22.86
N PHE A 4 43.43 10.05 22.98
CA PHE A 4 42.51 9.95 21.84
C PHE A 4 42.29 11.34 21.23
N ARG A 5 42.75 11.53 20.01
CA ARG A 5 42.55 12.76 19.22
C ARG A 5 41.26 12.61 18.41
N PHE A 6 40.18 13.31 18.84
CA PHE A 6 38.96 13.43 18.05
C PHE A 6 39.20 14.36 16.85
N LYS A 7 38.93 13.87 15.63
CA LYS A 7 38.81 14.73 14.44
C LYS A 7 37.42 15.30 14.38
N PRO A 8 37.24 16.62 14.19
CA PRO A 8 35.91 17.18 13.98
C PRO A 8 35.37 16.78 12.62
N THR A 9 34.22 16.09 12.62
CA THR A 9 33.47 15.77 11.42
C THR A 9 32.76 17.04 10.92
N ALA A 10 33.05 17.44 9.69
CA ALA A 10 32.44 18.60 9.05
C ALA A 10 30.93 18.44 8.97
N LEU A 11 30.19 19.41 9.51
CA LEU A 11 28.76 19.56 9.33
C LEU A 11 28.42 19.75 7.84
N ARG A 12 27.81 18.76 7.24
CA ARG A 12 27.21 18.90 5.90
C ARG A 12 26.05 19.89 6.00
N SER A 13 26.16 21.00 5.26
CA SER A 13 25.08 21.94 5.05
C SER A 13 23.90 21.22 4.42
N PHE A 14 22.76 21.21 5.11
CA PHE A 14 21.49 20.78 4.54
C PHE A 14 21.09 21.81 3.49
N SER A 15 21.28 21.47 2.22
CA SER A 15 20.67 22.18 1.10
C SER A 15 19.16 21.94 1.17
N GLN A 16 18.39 23.00 1.45
CA GLN A 16 16.94 22.98 1.35
C GLN A 16 16.57 22.73 -0.12
N SER A 17 16.04 21.54 -0.38
CA SER A 17 15.44 21.22 -1.67
C SER A 17 14.23 22.12 -1.89
N PRO A 18 14.09 22.79 -3.06
CA PRO A 18 12.92 23.61 -3.34
C PRO A 18 11.67 22.74 -3.31
N HIS A 19 10.65 23.19 -2.60
CA HIS A 19 9.33 22.58 -2.58
C HIS A 19 8.86 22.37 -4.02
N ARG A 20 8.81 21.14 -4.48
CA ARG A 20 8.18 20.77 -5.74
C ARG A 20 6.71 21.13 -5.62
N CYS A 21 6.31 22.23 -6.22
CA CYS A 21 4.90 22.50 -6.49
C CYS A 21 4.36 21.30 -7.26
N TYR A 22 3.37 20.62 -6.72
CA TYR A 22 2.60 19.62 -7.45
C TYR A 22 1.90 20.37 -8.59
N SER A 23 2.52 20.39 -9.75
CA SER A 23 1.86 20.71 -11.00
C SER A 23 0.79 19.64 -11.19
N SER A 24 -0.47 20.05 -11.16
CA SER A 24 -1.61 19.22 -11.54
C SER A 24 -1.58 19.01 -13.06
N SER A 25 -0.65 18.17 -13.51
CA SER A 25 -0.75 17.63 -14.87
C SER A 25 -2.09 16.89 -14.96
N PRO A 26 -2.88 17.11 -16.04
CA PRO A 26 -4.10 16.35 -16.25
C PRO A 26 -3.73 14.86 -16.17
N ALA A 27 -4.38 14.12 -15.28
CA ALA A 27 -4.14 12.71 -15.10
C ALA A 27 -4.28 12.02 -16.45
N ALA A 28 -3.24 11.31 -16.88
CA ALA A 28 -3.32 10.47 -18.07
C ALA A 28 -4.55 9.56 -17.94
N PRO A 29 -5.31 9.34 -19.01
CA PRO A 29 -6.49 8.51 -18.95
C PRO A 29 -6.09 7.15 -18.37
N HIS A 30 -6.74 6.75 -17.28
CA HIS A 30 -6.48 5.47 -16.62
C HIS A 30 -6.75 4.35 -17.62
N THR A 31 -5.71 3.71 -18.10
CA THR A 31 -5.80 2.56 -19.02
C THR A 31 -6.24 1.28 -18.30
N SER A 32 -6.48 1.34 -16.99
CA SER A 32 -7.00 0.22 -16.23
C SER A 32 -8.48 0.02 -16.53
N PRO A 33 -8.91 -1.22 -16.85
CA PRO A 33 -10.34 -1.53 -16.98
C PRO A 33 -11.11 -1.30 -15.67
N PHE A 34 -10.38 -1.21 -14.55
CA PHE A 34 -10.92 -0.85 -13.24
C PHE A 34 -10.63 0.64 -12.98
N ALA A 35 -11.46 1.52 -13.54
CA ALA A 35 -11.43 2.94 -13.17
C ALA A 35 -11.61 3.08 -11.65
N PRO A 36 -11.03 4.11 -10.99
CA PRO A 36 -11.25 4.34 -9.57
C PRO A 36 -12.75 4.42 -9.27
N ARG A 37 -13.27 3.40 -8.62
CA ARG A 37 -14.68 3.32 -8.22
C ARG A 37 -14.81 2.59 -6.90
N HIS A 38 -15.91 2.82 -6.20
CA HIS A 38 -16.25 2.05 -5.01
C HIS A 38 -16.69 0.64 -5.43
N LEU A 39 -16.24 -0.37 -4.67
CA LEU A 39 -16.67 -1.75 -4.80
C LEU A 39 -17.36 -2.14 -3.49
N LEU A 40 -18.68 -2.11 -3.47
CA LEU A 40 -19.49 -2.41 -2.29
C LEU A 40 -20.00 -3.86 -2.29
N SER A 41 -20.11 -4.45 -3.47
CA SER A 41 -20.59 -5.81 -3.66
C SER A 41 -19.88 -6.47 -4.84
N ILE A 42 -19.75 -7.80 -4.80
CA ILE A 42 -19.31 -8.58 -5.98
C ILE A 42 -20.26 -8.39 -7.16
N ALA A 43 -21.53 -8.11 -6.88
CA ALA A 43 -22.54 -7.82 -7.92
C ALA A 43 -22.25 -6.52 -8.71
N ASP A 44 -21.40 -5.64 -8.19
CA ASP A 44 -20.98 -4.41 -8.89
C ASP A 44 -19.96 -4.70 -10.02
N LEU A 45 -19.45 -5.94 -10.07
CA LEU A 45 -18.51 -6.37 -11.09
C LEU A 45 -19.25 -7.07 -12.24
N SER A 46 -18.88 -6.71 -13.46
CA SER A 46 -19.28 -7.52 -14.61
C SER A 46 -18.58 -8.89 -14.58
N PRO A 47 -19.14 -9.93 -15.21
CA PRO A 47 -18.51 -11.24 -15.30
C PRO A 47 -17.06 -11.19 -15.88
N ALA A 48 -16.82 -10.30 -16.82
CA ALA A 48 -15.50 -10.12 -17.42
C ALA A 48 -14.49 -9.53 -16.43
N GLU A 49 -14.91 -8.55 -15.64
CA GLU A 49 -14.07 -7.95 -14.59
C GLU A 49 -13.73 -8.96 -13.50
N LEU A 50 -14.73 -9.70 -13.02
CA LEU A 50 -14.51 -10.75 -12.02
C LEU A 50 -13.55 -11.82 -12.54
N THR A 51 -13.74 -12.29 -13.78
CA THR A 51 -12.85 -13.26 -14.42
C THR A 51 -11.42 -12.72 -14.50
N THR A 52 -11.25 -11.45 -14.83
CA THR A 52 -9.93 -10.79 -14.90
C THR A 52 -9.26 -10.73 -13.54
N LEU A 53 -9.99 -10.37 -12.49
CA LEU A 53 -9.47 -10.35 -11.12
C LEU A 53 -9.02 -11.74 -10.66
N VAL A 54 -9.84 -12.77 -10.87
CA VAL A 54 -9.52 -14.14 -10.49
C VAL A 54 -8.30 -14.65 -11.26
N ARG A 55 -8.21 -14.39 -12.55
CA ARG A 55 -7.07 -14.78 -13.39
C ARG A 55 -5.78 -14.09 -12.92
N ASN A 56 -5.83 -12.81 -12.62
CA ASN A 56 -4.69 -12.07 -12.11
C ASN A 56 -4.24 -12.60 -10.74
N ALA A 57 -5.18 -12.84 -9.83
CA ALA A 57 -4.88 -13.42 -8.52
C ALA A 57 -4.20 -14.79 -8.66
N HIS A 58 -4.69 -15.64 -9.56
CA HIS A 58 -4.09 -16.96 -9.82
C HIS A 58 -2.66 -16.83 -10.37
N ARG A 59 -2.44 -15.92 -11.33
CA ARG A 59 -1.11 -15.65 -11.91
C ARG A 59 -0.13 -15.15 -10.84
N HIS A 60 -0.53 -14.20 -10.01
CA HIS A 60 0.32 -13.70 -8.94
C HIS A 60 0.63 -14.78 -7.90
N LYS A 61 -0.36 -15.57 -7.53
CA LYS A 61 -0.18 -16.69 -6.60
C LYS A 61 0.81 -17.73 -7.12
N SER A 62 0.77 -18.06 -8.42
CA SER A 62 1.68 -19.04 -9.04
C SER A 62 3.14 -18.56 -9.06
N VAL A 63 3.38 -17.25 -9.08
CA VAL A 63 4.73 -16.67 -8.99
C VAL A 63 5.18 -16.56 -7.53
N ILE A 64 4.34 -16.00 -6.65
CA ILE A 64 4.71 -15.72 -5.26
C ILE A 64 4.90 -17.00 -4.45
N LYS A 65 4.07 -18.01 -4.65
CA LYS A 65 4.10 -19.24 -3.83
C LYS A 65 5.46 -19.98 -3.89
N PRO A 66 6.09 -20.20 -5.05
CA PRO A 66 7.39 -20.86 -5.12
C PRO A 66 8.57 -19.96 -4.74
N THR A 67 8.50 -18.65 -5.00
CA THR A 67 9.63 -17.72 -4.81
C THR A 67 9.59 -17.00 -3.47
N GLY A 68 8.41 -16.87 -2.84
CA GLY A 68 8.19 -16.00 -1.69
C GLY A 68 8.25 -14.51 -2.02
N GLU A 69 8.50 -14.14 -3.29
CA GLU A 69 8.71 -12.76 -3.69
C GLU A 69 7.51 -12.17 -4.43
N VAL A 70 7.16 -10.94 -4.06
CA VAL A 70 6.14 -10.17 -4.77
C VAL A 70 6.71 -9.69 -6.11
N PRO A 71 6.00 -9.86 -7.24
CA PRO A 71 6.42 -9.37 -8.54
C PRO A 71 6.79 -7.89 -8.50
N HIS A 72 7.86 -7.51 -9.19
CA HIS A 72 8.37 -6.13 -9.19
C HIS A 72 7.29 -5.10 -9.57
N SER A 73 6.40 -5.44 -10.50
CA SER A 73 5.27 -4.57 -10.92
C SER A 73 4.25 -4.29 -9.82
N LEU A 74 4.22 -5.09 -8.76
CA LEU A 74 3.31 -4.93 -7.63
C LEU A 74 3.98 -4.38 -6.37
N ARG A 75 5.28 -4.59 -6.21
CA ARG A 75 6.05 -4.38 -4.97
C ARG A 75 5.93 -2.97 -4.38
N ALA A 76 5.65 -1.95 -5.17
CA ALA A 76 5.50 -0.56 -4.73
C ALA A 76 4.18 0.07 -5.18
N SER A 77 3.19 -0.75 -5.54
CA SER A 77 1.90 -0.24 -6.06
C SER A 77 1.12 0.57 -5.02
N LEU A 78 1.36 0.35 -3.74
CA LEU A 78 0.78 1.10 -2.63
C LEU A 78 1.80 1.97 -1.88
N ALA A 79 2.96 2.26 -2.48
CA ALA A 79 3.98 3.09 -1.84
C ALA A 79 3.43 4.47 -1.45
N GLY A 80 3.65 4.86 -0.19
CA GLY A 80 3.16 6.13 0.36
C GLY A 80 1.65 6.19 0.59
N ARG A 81 0.93 5.08 0.49
CA ARG A 81 -0.51 5.03 0.76
C ARG A 81 -0.82 4.27 2.03
N THR A 82 -1.80 4.76 2.77
CA THR A 82 -2.38 4.08 3.92
C THR A 82 -3.70 3.41 3.52
N VAL A 83 -3.85 2.13 3.88
CA VAL A 83 -5.09 1.38 3.67
C VAL A 83 -5.76 1.15 5.02
N ALA A 84 -6.86 1.86 5.26
CA ALA A 84 -7.65 1.70 6.47
C ALA A 84 -8.60 0.50 6.34
N MET A 85 -8.59 -0.37 7.35
CA MET A 85 -9.45 -1.54 7.45
C MET A 85 -10.39 -1.38 8.63
N THR A 86 -11.67 -1.14 8.37
CA THR A 86 -12.68 -0.99 9.41
C THR A 86 -13.39 -2.31 9.67
N PHE A 87 -13.42 -2.73 10.93
CA PHE A 87 -14.02 -4.00 11.32
C PHE A 87 -15.09 -3.80 12.40
N SER A 88 -16.32 -4.21 12.10
CA SER A 88 -17.41 -4.25 13.06
C SER A 88 -17.37 -5.51 13.95
N LYS A 89 -16.68 -6.57 13.50
CA LYS A 89 -16.48 -7.83 14.21
C LYS A 89 -15.02 -8.25 14.15
N LEU A 90 -14.54 -8.96 15.15
CA LEU A 90 -13.19 -9.51 15.15
C LEU A 90 -13.05 -10.57 14.05
N SER A 91 -12.06 -10.43 13.20
CA SER A 91 -11.74 -11.38 12.13
C SER A 91 -10.22 -11.46 11.94
N THR A 92 -9.59 -12.36 12.67
CA THR A 92 -8.13 -12.53 12.66
C THR A 92 -7.61 -12.86 11.26
N ARG A 93 -8.23 -13.80 10.56
CA ARG A 93 -7.79 -14.23 9.23
C ARG A 93 -7.83 -13.08 8.21
N THR A 94 -8.94 -12.37 8.14
CA THR A 94 -9.11 -11.25 7.20
C THR A 94 -8.13 -10.13 7.53
N ARG A 95 -7.96 -9.81 8.81
CA ARG A 95 -7.01 -8.80 9.26
C ARG A 95 -5.59 -9.16 8.83
N VAL A 96 -5.08 -10.31 9.26
CA VAL A 96 -3.69 -10.73 8.98
C VAL A 96 -3.42 -10.82 7.48
N SER A 97 -4.34 -11.40 6.69
CA SER A 97 -4.16 -11.52 5.25
C SER A 97 -4.15 -10.17 4.53
N THR A 98 -5.00 -9.23 4.96
CA THR A 98 -5.05 -7.90 4.34
C THR A 98 -3.86 -7.04 4.76
N GLU A 99 -3.48 -7.05 6.05
CA GLU A 99 -2.27 -6.36 6.52
C GLU A 99 -1.02 -6.85 5.77
N GLY A 100 -0.87 -8.18 5.66
CA GLY A 100 0.24 -8.78 4.91
C GLY A 100 0.24 -8.40 3.44
N ALA A 101 -0.92 -8.38 2.79
CA ALA A 101 -1.03 -7.98 1.39
C ALA A 101 -0.67 -6.50 1.19
N VAL A 102 -1.18 -5.60 2.02
CA VAL A 102 -0.88 -4.16 1.95
C VAL A 102 0.62 -3.90 2.16
N ALA A 103 1.23 -4.54 3.17
CA ALA A 103 2.66 -4.42 3.43
C ALA A 103 3.50 -4.97 2.26
N ALA A 104 3.12 -6.10 1.69
CA ALA A 104 3.80 -6.70 0.53
C ALA A 104 3.74 -5.81 -0.72
N LEU A 105 2.70 -4.99 -0.85
CA LEU A 105 2.54 -4.00 -1.91
C LEU A 105 3.20 -2.65 -1.61
N GLY A 106 3.90 -2.52 -0.48
CA GLY A 106 4.62 -1.31 -0.07
C GLY A 106 3.76 -0.23 0.59
N GLY A 107 2.54 -0.55 0.96
CA GLY A 107 1.62 0.33 1.69
C GLY A 107 1.72 0.19 3.20
N SER A 108 1.02 1.07 3.92
CA SER A 108 0.88 1.05 5.38
C SER A 108 -0.53 0.58 5.74
N PRO A 109 -0.72 -0.61 6.33
CA PRO A 109 -2.03 -1.05 6.79
C PRO A 109 -2.41 -0.31 8.09
N MET A 110 -3.67 0.09 8.21
CA MET A 110 -4.24 0.69 9.40
C MET A 110 -5.49 -0.09 9.82
N PHE A 111 -5.45 -0.69 10.98
CA PHE A 111 -6.60 -1.39 11.54
C PHE A 111 -7.44 -0.49 12.43
N LEU A 112 -8.75 -0.50 12.20
CA LEU A 112 -9.74 0.24 12.98
C LEU A 112 -10.84 -0.73 13.43
N GLY A 113 -10.73 -1.20 14.66
CA GLY A 113 -11.72 -2.04 15.31
C GLY A 113 -12.92 -1.24 15.84
N LYS A 114 -13.91 -1.96 16.32
CA LYS A 114 -15.15 -1.35 16.86
C LYS A 114 -14.91 -0.32 17.98
N ASN A 115 -13.83 -0.49 18.75
CA ASN A 115 -13.53 0.36 19.92
C ASN A 115 -12.48 1.45 19.59
N ASP A 116 -11.91 1.45 18.38
CA ASP A 116 -10.86 2.39 17.98
C ASP A 116 -11.46 3.67 17.37
N ILE A 117 -12.72 3.61 16.96
CA ILE A 117 -13.43 4.74 16.36
C ILE A 117 -14.38 5.33 17.40
N GLN A 118 -14.00 6.43 18.01
CA GLN A 118 -14.90 7.26 18.80
C GLN A 118 -15.56 8.25 17.85
N LEU A 119 -16.78 7.92 17.43
CA LEU A 119 -17.67 8.95 16.87
C LEU A 119 -18.15 9.75 18.06
N GLY A 120 -17.67 10.99 18.19
CA GLY A 120 -18.08 11.89 19.26
C GLY A 120 -19.61 12.01 19.29
N VAL A 121 -20.19 11.74 20.45
CA VAL A 121 -21.59 12.03 20.79
C VAL A 121 -21.60 13.41 21.40
#